data_14584551d0dad13e48a8a296fe0c84f2
#
_entry.id   14584551d0dad13e48a8a296fe0c84f2
#
_cell.length_a   1.000
_cell.length_b   1.000
_cell.length_c   1.000
_cell.angle_alpha   90.00
_cell.angle_beta   90.00
_cell.angle_gamma   90.00
#
_symmetry.space_group_name_H-M   'P 1'
#
loop_
_entity.id
_entity.type
_entity.pdbx_description
1 polymer ?
#
loop_
_entity_poly.entity_id
_entity_poly.type
_entity_poly.pdbx_seq_one_letter_code
_entity_poly.pdbx_strand_id
1 'polypeptide(L)'
;LGTWITMIRTPAVLTLLRAAGLDFARVDMEHSPFSMETVADMAALARAMNFPLVVRPPEGNREWITRLLDAGIWNLHVPQVDTAEQAAAVAACCRYAPLGERGMYGFGPHTEYVTRPPAEHMASANARVHVTAMLETRGAFEQLDAIASVPGIDALTIGPTDLAQDLGVLGTPAQRPALDEHRRRLV
;
A
#
# COMPACT_ATOMS: atom_id res chain seq x y z
N LEU A 1 -1.31 4.98 15.53
CA LEU A 1 -0.57 6.11 14.96
C LEU A 1 0.63 5.61 14.17
N GLY A 2 0.90 6.17 12.97
CA GLY A 2 2.05 5.82 12.15
C GLY A 2 2.73 7.04 11.54
N THR A 3 3.88 6.82 10.87
CA THR A 3 4.61 7.89 10.18
C THR A 3 5.15 7.43 8.84
N TRP A 4 5.42 8.37 7.94
CA TRP A 4 6.13 8.16 6.71
C TRP A 4 7.65 8.11 6.92
N ILE A 5 8.32 7.20 6.21
CA ILE A 5 9.76 7.12 6.09
C ILE A 5 10.10 7.44 4.64
N THR A 6 10.79 8.57 4.43
CA THR A 6 11.15 9.07 3.09
C THR A 6 12.65 9.21 2.87
N MET A 7 13.46 9.20 3.95
CA MET A 7 14.90 9.46 3.86
C MET A 7 15.78 8.46 4.63
N ILE A 8 15.29 7.92 5.73
CA ILE A 8 16.11 7.06 6.61
C ILE A 8 16.10 5.64 6.06
N ARG A 9 17.23 5.20 5.51
CA ARG A 9 17.35 3.91 4.82
C ARG A 9 17.75 2.74 5.74
N THR A 10 18.25 3.02 6.94
CA THR A 10 18.60 1.94 7.87
C THR A 10 17.34 1.27 8.42
N PRO A 11 17.21 -0.08 8.35
CA PRO A 11 16.09 -0.78 8.95
C PRO A 11 15.92 -0.52 10.45
N ALA A 12 17.00 -0.17 11.15
CA ALA A 12 16.97 0.16 12.58
C ALA A 12 15.99 1.30 12.93
N VAL A 13 15.60 2.15 11.95
CA VAL A 13 14.58 3.18 12.17
C VAL A 13 13.27 2.57 12.67
N LEU A 14 12.90 1.38 12.23
CA LEU A 14 11.67 0.70 12.67
C LEU A 14 11.70 0.40 14.17
N THR A 15 12.88 0.04 14.70
CA THR A 15 13.06 -0.19 16.14
C THR A 15 12.83 1.09 16.94
N LEU A 16 13.34 2.22 16.43
CA LEU A 16 13.15 3.53 17.06
C LEU A 16 11.67 3.95 17.02
N LEU A 17 10.99 3.78 15.88
CA LEU A 17 9.59 4.13 15.73
C LEU A 17 8.70 3.30 16.65
N ARG A 18 8.95 1.99 16.74
CA ARG A 18 8.24 1.11 17.69
C ARG A 18 8.49 1.52 19.14
N ALA A 19 9.75 1.81 19.51
CA ALA A 19 10.10 2.26 20.84
C ALA A 19 9.48 3.61 21.20
N ALA A 20 9.25 4.47 20.19
CA ALA A 20 8.53 5.74 20.34
C ALA A 20 6.99 5.58 20.46
N GLY A 21 6.47 4.35 20.43
CA GLY A 21 5.04 4.06 20.60
C GLY A 21 4.21 4.18 19.33
N LEU A 22 4.82 4.13 18.14
CA LEU A 22 4.06 4.07 16.89
C LEU A 22 3.54 2.65 16.64
N ASP A 23 2.36 2.56 16.03
CA ASP A 23 1.69 1.28 15.74
C ASP A 23 2.14 0.69 14.40
N PHE A 24 2.60 1.52 13.47
CA PHE A 24 3.07 1.12 12.14
C PHE A 24 4.00 2.18 11.51
N ALA A 25 4.69 1.80 10.45
CA ALA A 25 5.43 2.73 9.59
C ALA A 25 5.00 2.59 8.13
N ARG A 26 5.15 3.68 7.37
CA ARG A 26 4.96 3.70 5.91
C ARG A 26 6.27 4.06 5.22
N VAL A 27 6.71 3.22 4.30
CA VAL A 27 7.84 3.50 3.40
C VAL A 27 7.30 4.02 2.08
N ASP A 28 7.86 5.11 1.64
CA ASP A 28 7.50 5.73 0.36
C ASP A 28 8.53 5.36 -0.70
N MET A 29 8.11 4.65 -1.76
CA MET A 29 8.96 4.37 -2.92
C MET A 29 8.57 5.19 -4.15
N GLU A 30 7.48 5.94 -4.08
CA GLU A 30 7.06 6.84 -5.18
C GLU A 30 7.89 8.13 -5.19
N HIS A 31 7.97 8.82 -4.06
CA HIS A 31 8.65 10.12 -3.96
C HIS A 31 9.96 10.08 -3.17
N SER A 32 10.54 8.90 -3.00
CA SER A 32 11.83 8.76 -2.32
C SER A 32 12.71 7.67 -2.94
N PRO A 33 14.04 7.77 -2.76
CA PRO A 33 15.00 6.91 -3.45
C PRO A 33 15.22 5.58 -2.71
N PHE A 34 14.17 4.92 -2.23
CA PHE A 34 14.28 3.59 -1.64
C PHE A 34 14.45 2.52 -2.71
N SER A 35 15.48 1.68 -2.56
CA SER A 35 15.64 0.48 -3.39
C SER A 35 14.82 -0.68 -2.85
N MET A 36 14.51 -1.66 -3.72
CA MET A 36 13.86 -2.91 -3.31
C MET A 36 14.66 -3.66 -2.24
N GLU A 37 16.00 -3.61 -2.30
CA GLU A 37 16.88 -4.24 -1.30
C GLU A 37 16.63 -3.63 0.09
N THR A 38 16.67 -2.29 0.18
CA THR A 38 16.40 -1.60 1.45
C THR A 38 15.03 -1.93 2.01
N VAL A 39 14.01 -1.97 1.14
CA VAL A 39 12.63 -2.28 1.57
C VAL A 39 12.51 -3.75 2.00
N ALA A 40 13.19 -4.68 1.32
CA ALA A 40 13.22 -6.09 1.72
C ALA A 40 13.87 -6.29 3.11
N ASP A 41 14.97 -5.57 3.38
CA ASP A 41 15.63 -5.59 4.70
C ASP A 41 14.70 -5.01 5.79
N MET A 42 14.03 -3.90 5.50
CA MET A 42 13.01 -3.33 6.39
C MET A 42 11.86 -4.30 6.63
N ALA A 43 11.39 -4.99 5.59
CA ALA A 43 10.32 -5.98 5.70
C ALA A 43 10.72 -7.17 6.60
N ALA A 44 11.94 -7.66 6.47
CA ALA A 44 12.45 -8.74 7.31
C ALA A 44 12.48 -8.34 8.79
N LEU A 45 12.99 -7.14 9.12
CA LEU A 45 13.01 -6.63 10.49
C LEU A 45 11.59 -6.36 11.01
N ALA A 46 10.73 -5.74 10.20
CA ALA A 46 9.35 -5.45 10.57
C ALA A 46 8.59 -6.72 10.97
N ARG A 47 8.72 -7.80 10.18
CA ARG A 47 8.13 -9.11 10.50
C ARG A 47 8.69 -9.70 11.79
N ALA A 48 10.02 -9.70 11.95
CA ALA A 48 10.67 -10.21 13.17
C ALA A 48 10.23 -9.46 14.45
N MET A 49 9.88 -8.18 14.29
CA MET A 49 9.39 -7.34 15.40
C MET A 49 7.88 -7.40 15.59
N ASN A 50 7.14 -8.05 14.70
CA ASN A 50 5.67 -7.93 14.59
C ASN A 50 5.21 -6.45 14.55
N PHE A 51 5.88 -5.65 13.72
CA PHE A 51 5.59 -4.22 13.52
C PHE A 51 5.09 -4.00 12.10
N PRO A 52 3.83 -3.59 11.89
CA PRO A 52 3.27 -3.43 10.56
C PRO A 52 4.05 -2.43 9.72
N LEU A 53 4.47 -2.86 8.54
CA LEU A 53 5.11 -2.02 7.53
C LEU A 53 4.19 -1.89 6.33
N VAL A 54 3.82 -0.67 6.00
CA VAL A 54 3.05 -0.32 4.80
C VAL A 54 4.03 0.22 3.77
N VAL A 55 3.89 -0.16 2.51
CA VAL A 55 4.74 0.37 1.44
C VAL A 55 3.89 1.02 0.36
N ARG A 56 4.24 2.24 -0.02
CA ARG A 56 3.75 2.87 -1.23
C ARG A 56 4.69 2.52 -2.38
N PRO A 57 4.26 1.69 -3.35
CA PRO A 57 5.04 1.42 -4.56
C PRO A 57 5.11 2.68 -5.44
N PRO A 58 6.04 2.74 -6.41
CA PRO A 58 6.06 3.81 -7.41
C PRO A 58 4.80 3.81 -8.29
N GLU A 59 4.23 2.63 -8.54
CA GLU A 59 3.05 2.42 -9.37
C GLU A 59 2.26 1.19 -8.89
N GLY A 60 0.94 1.19 -9.14
CA GLY A 60 0.04 0.08 -8.84
C GLY A 60 0.10 -1.06 -9.87
N ASN A 61 1.23 -1.32 -10.50
CA ASN A 61 1.38 -2.35 -11.51
C ASN A 61 1.83 -3.70 -10.95
N ARG A 62 1.66 -4.76 -11.75
CA ARG A 62 2.00 -6.14 -11.38
C ARG A 62 3.45 -6.30 -10.95
N GLU A 63 4.39 -5.62 -11.61
CA GLU A 63 5.82 -5.78 -11.33
C GLU A 63 6.16 -5.35 -9.90
N TRP A 64 5.75 -4.16 -9.49
CA TRP A 64 6.01 -3.65 -8.16
C TRP A 64 5.25 -4.42 -7.08
N ILE A 65 3.97 -4.71 -7.31
CA ILE A 65 3.13 -5.46 -6.37
C ILE A 65 3.71 -6.84 -6.11
N THR A 66 4.07 -7.60 -7.15
CA THR A 66 4.64 -8.94 -7.00
C THR A 66 5.93 -8.91 -6.18
N ARG A 67 6.86 -8.02 -6.51
CA ARG A 67 8.16 -7.91 -5.84
C ARG A 67 8.02 -7.53 -4.37
N LEU A 68 7.14 -6.61 -4.05
CA LEU A 68 6.87 -6.20 -2.67
C LEU A 68 6.23 -7.31 -1.85
N LEU A 69 5.23 -7.99 -2.40
CA LEU A 69 4.57 -9.10 -1.72
C LEU A 69 5.54 -10.28 -1.50
N ASP A 70 6.42 -10.57 -2.46
CA ASP A 70 7.41 -11.64 -2.35
C ASP A 70 8.56 -11.28 -1.39
N ALA A 71 8.85 -9.99 -1.20
CA ALA A 71 9.71 -9.50 -0.12
C ALA A 71 9.04 -9.60 1.27
N GLY A 72 7.75 -9.89 1.34
CA GLY A 72 7.00 -10.05 2.59
C GLY A 72 6.38 -8.75 3.10
N ILE A 73 6.10 -7.81 2.21
CA ILE A 73 5.24 -6.67 2.50
C ILE A 73 3.79 -7.12 2.31
N TRP A 74 2.98 -6.99 3.35
CA TRP A 74 1.57 -7.40 3.33
C TRP A 74 0.60 -6.22 3.22
N ASN A 75 1.08 -5.00 3.47
CA ASN A 75 0.27 -3.78 3.45
C ASN A 75 0.76 -2.87 2.33
N LEU A 76 -0.03 -2.73 1.30
CA LEU A 76 0.25 -1.86 0.16
C LEU A 76 -0.60 -0.59 0.22
N HIS A 77 0.02 0.54 -0.07
CA HIS A 77 -0.62 1.84 -0.20
C HIS A 77 -0.45 2.32 -1.63
N VAL A 78 -1.36 1.91 -2.51
CA VAL A 78 -1.23 2.06 -3.96
C VAL A 78 -1.64 3.47 -4.38
N PRO A 79 -0.73 4.24 -5.02
CA PRO A 79 -1.03 5.58 -5.49
C PRO A 79 -1.86 5.58 -6.77
N GLN A 80 -2.46 6.71 -7.11
CA GLN A 80 -3.06 7.03 -8.40
C GLN A 80 -4.12 6.02 -8.87
N VAL A 81 -4.99 5.60 -7.96
CA VAL A 81 -6.13 4.73 -8.31
C VAL A 81 -7.33 5.60 -8.66
N ASP A 82 -7.55 5.80 -9.96
CA ASP A 82 -8.55 6.72 -10.49
C ASP A 82 -9.85 6.04 -10.94
N THR A 83 -9.80 4.73 -11.22
CA THR A 83 -10.97 3.99 -11.72
C THR A 83 -11.18 2.65 -11.01
N ALA A 84 -12.40 2.14 -11.06
CA ALA A 84 -12.72 0.81 -10.54
C ALA A 84 -11.97 -0.30 -11.27
N GLU A 85 -11.68 -0.14 -12.56
CA GLU A 85 -10.89 -1.08 -13.36
C GLU A 85 -9.44 -1.13 -12.88
N GLN A 86 -8.83 0.03 -12.59
CA GLN A 86 -7.48 0.09 -12.01
C GLN A 86 -7.46 -0.57 -10.62
N ALA A 87 -8.44 -0.26 -9.77
CA ALA A 87 -8.57 -0.88 -8.46
C ALA A 87 -8.70 -2.41 -8.56
N ALA A 88 -9.50 -2.91 -9.50
CA ALA A 88 -9.67 -4.34 -9.74
C ALA A 88 -8.36 -5.00 -10.22
N ALA A 89 -7.62 -4.35 -11.12
CA ALA A 89 -6.33 -4.84 -11.58
C ALA A 89 -5.30 -4.92 -10.44
N VAL A 90 -5.25 -3.91 -9.57
CA VAL A 90 -4.41 -3.91 -8.36
C VAL A 90 -4.80 -5.06 -7.44
N ALA A 91 -6.09 -5.21 -7.13
CA ALA A 91 -6.59 -6.27 -6.26
C ALA A 91 -6.27 -7.67 -6.81
N ALA A 92 -6.40 -7.87 -8.13
CA ALA A 92 -6.07 -9.12 -8.81
C ALA A 92 -4.58 -9.46 -8.71
N CYS A 93 -3.68 -8.48 -8.87
CA CYS A 93 -2.24 -8.68 -8.71
C CYS A 93 -1.84 -9.03 -7.27
N CYS A 94 -2.63 -8.63 -6.28
CA CYS A 94 -2.30 -8.81 -4.87
C CYS A 94 -2.66 -10.20 -4.33
N ARG A 95 -3.53 -10.94 -4.97
CA ARG A 95 -4.10 -12.19 -4.44
C ARG A 95 -3.93 -13.37 -5.39
N TYR A 96 -3.71 -14.55 -4.82
CA TYR A 96 -3.71 -15.82 -5.56
C TYR A 96 -5.12 -16.24 -5.94
N ALA A 97 -5.23 -17.08 -6.97
CA ALA A 97 -6.49 -17.71 -7.36
C ALA A 97 -7.19 -18.38 -6.15
N PRO A 98 -8.54 -18.39 -6.08
CA PRO A 98 -9.48 -17.85 -7.06
C PRO A 98 -9.76 -16.33 -6.89
N LEU A 99 -9.14 -15.65 -5.91
CA LEU A 99 -9.41 -14.26 -5.56
C LEU A 99 -8.65 -13.26 -6.44
N GLY A 100 -7.62 -13.72 -7.18
CA GLY A 100 -6.79 -12.89 -8.02
C GLY A 100 -5.88 -13.68 -8.94
N GLU A 101 -4.87 -13.01 -9.49
CA GLU A 101 -3.97 -13.51 -10.53
C GLU A 101 -2.48 -13.44 -10.12
N ARG A 102 -2.19 -13.31 -8.82
CA ARG A 102 -0.81 -13.28 -8.32
C ARG A 102 -0.07 -14.54 -8.76
N GLY A 103 1.14 -14.37 -9.33
CA GLY A 103 2.03 -15.48 -9.68
C GLY A 103 2.49 -16.25 -8.44
N MET A 104 2.52 -17.59 -8.54
CA MET A 104 2.91 -18.44 -7.41
C MET A 104 4.43 -18.42 -7.19
N TYR A 105 4.83 -18.00 -6.00
CA TYR A 105 6.17 -18.16 -5.47
C TYR A 105 6.05 -18.71 -4.04
N GLY A 106 6.37 -19.97 -3.85
CA GLY A 106 6.06 -20.71 -2.61
C GLY A 106 7.21 -20.82 -1.61
N PHE A 107 8.38 -20.21 -1.91
CA PHE A 107 9.57 -20.30 -1.05
C PHE A 107 10.41 -19.02 -1.15
N GLY A 108 10.28 -18.15 -0.18
CA GLY A 108 10.99 -16.87 -0.19
C GLY A 108 10.80 -16.10 1.12
N PRO A 109 11.18 -14.82 1.16
CA PRO A 109 11.05 -13.97 2.35
C PRO A 109 9.64 -13.92 2.94
N HIS A 110 8.62 -13.89 2.07
CA HIS A 110 7.20 -13.85 2.47
C HIS A 110 6.69 -15.14 3.13
N THR A 111 7.39 -16.27 2.92
CA THR A 111 7.12 -17.55 3.59
C THR A 111 8.07 -17.84 4.73
N GLU A 112 9.00 -16.92 5.02
CA GLU A 112 10.11 -17.14 5.95
C GLU A 112 10.93 -18.40 5.58
N TYR A 113 11.01 -18.70 4.28
CA TYR A 113 11.65 -19.89 3.72
C TYR A 113 11.08 -21.22 4.23
N VAL A 114 9.82 -21.23 4.67
CA VAL A 114 9.09 -22.44 5.07
C VAL A 114 8.19 -22.87 3.92
N THR A 115 8.38 -24.10 3.44
CA THR A 115 7.49 -24.69 2.42
C THR A 115 6.20 -25.17 3.06
N ARG A 116 5.07 -24.83 2.43
CA ARG A 116 3.72 -25.25 2.81
C ARG A 116 2.99 -25.85 1.61
N PRO A 117 1.94 -26.66 1.82
CA PRO A 117 1.07 -27.06 0.72
C PRO A 117 0.56 -25.82 -0.03
N PRO A 118 0.54 -25.83 -1.39
CA PRO A 118 0.17 -24.64 -2.17
C PRO A 118 -1.17 -24.02 -1.78
N ALA A 119 -2.19 -24.83 -1.54
CA ALA A 119 -3.53 -24.34 -1.15
C ALA A 119 -3.51 -23.61 0.19
N GLU A 120 -2.76 -24.13 1.18
CA GLU A 120 -2.60 -23.50 2.50
C GLU A 120 -1.82 -22.18 2.36
N HIS A 121 -0.74 -22.19 1.58
CA HIS A 121 0.06 -20.99 1.32
C HIS A 121 -0.79 -19.90 0.69
N MET A 122 -1.52 -20.21 -0.39
CA MET A 122 -2.37 -19.24 -1.10
C MET A 122 -3.46 -18.67 -0.19
N ALA A 123 -4.15 -19.52 0.57
CA ALA A 123 -5.21 -19.07 1.49
C ALA A 123 -4.65 -18.16 2.58
N SER A 124 -3.52 -18.53 3.19
CA SER A 124 -2.86 -17.74 4.22
C SER A 124 -2.35 -16.40 3.68
N ALA A 125 -1.76 -16.39 2.49
CA ALA A 125 -1.27 -15.17 1.86
C ALA A 125 -2.44 -14.22 1.49
N ASN A 126 -3.50 -14.74 0.88
CA ASN A 126 -4.68 -13.96 0.53
C ASN A 126 -5.34 -13.30 1.75
N ALA A 127 -5.33 -13.98 2.90
CA ALA A 127 -5.91 -13.46 4.13
C ALA A 127 -5.05 -12.37 4.82
N ARG A 128 -3.75 -12.26 4.46
CA ARG A 128 -2.83 -11.30 5.08
C ARG A 128 -2.71 -9.99 4.32
N VAL A 129 -2.95 -10.00 3.01
CA VAL A 129 -2.77 -8.82 2.18
C VAL A 129 -3.82 -7.78 2.49
N HIS A 130 -3.36 -6.55 2.73
CA HIS A 130 -4.20 -5.37 2.91
C HIS A 130 -3.82 -4.32 1.86
N VAL A 131 -4.80 -3.87 1.10
CA VAL A 131 -4.62 -2.90 0.01
C VAL A 131 -5.38 -1.62 0.32
N THR A 132 -4.64 -0.53 0.46
CA THR A 132 -5.20 0.82 0.53
C THR A 132 -5.05 1.48 -0.84
N ALA A 133 -6.13 1.89 -1.47
CA ALA A 133 -6.09 2.71 -2.69
C ALA A 133 -6.06 4.20 -2.35
N MET A 134 -5.15 4.95 -2.99
CA MET A 134 -5.03 6.39 -2.82
C MET A 134 -5.77 7.11 -3.94
N LEU A 135 -6.70 7.97 -3.56
CA LEU A 135 -7.51 8.80 -4.45
C LEU A 135 -6.91 10.20 -4.48
N GLU A 136 -6.45 10.62 -5.65
CA GLU A 136 -5.61 11.81 -5.82
C GLU A 136 -6.11 12.76 -6.88
N THR A 137 -7.19 12.40 -7.57
CA THR A 137 -7.77 13.19 -8.66
C THR A 137 -9.26 13.39 -8.48
N ARG A 138 -9.81 14.37 -9.17
CA ARG A 138 -11.26 14.60 -9.30
C ARG A 138 -11.96 13.38 -9.89
N GLY A 139 -11.34 12.77 -10.91
CA GLY A 139 -11.86 11.57 -11.57
C GLY A 139 -11.99 10.38 -10.60
N ALA A 140 -11.02 10.17 -9.71
CA ALA A 140 -11.10 9.16 -8.68
C ALA A 140 -12.31 9.36 -7.76
N PHE A 141 -12.61 10.60 -7.40
CA PHE A 141 -13.78 10.93 -6.57
C PHE A 141 -15.12 10.85 -7.32
N GLU A 142 -15.13 10.95 -8.63
CA GLU A 142 -16.32 10.68 -9.45
C GLU A 142 -16.63 9.17 -9.47
N GLN A 143 -15.63 8.31 -9.29
CA GLN A 143 -15.76 6.85 -9.21
C GLN A 143 -15.64 6.28 -7.78
N LEU A 144 -15.72 7.12 -6.76
CA LEU A 144 -15.49 6.73 -5.36
C LEU A 144 -16.24 5.46 -4.96
N ASP A 145 -17.55 5.40 -5.17
CA ASP A 145 -18.38 4.26 -4.78
C ASP A 145 -18.03 2.99 -5.57
N ALA A 146 -17.69 3.15 -6.85
CA ALA A 146 -17.28 2.04 -7.70
C ALA A 146 -15.92 1.47 -7.24
N ILE A 147 -14.94 2.34 -6.94
CA ILE A 147 -13.63 1.92 -6.41
C ILE A 147 -13.80 1.27 -5.04
N ALA A 148 -14.59 1.86 -4.14
CA ALA A 148 -14.85 1.33 -2.80
C ALA A 148 -15.53 -0.05 -2.82
N SER A 149 -16.28 -0.34 -3.87
CA SER A 149 -17.01 -1.61 -4.04
C SER A 149 -16.14 -2.72 -4.62
N VAL A 150 -14.89 -2.45 -5.03
CA VAL A 150 -14.01 -3.46 -5.64
C VAL A 150 -13.56 -4.47 -4.58
N PRO A 151 -13.86 -5.77 -4.76
CA PRO A 151 -13.38 -6.80 -3.85
C PRO A 151 -11.85 -6.85 -3.83
N GLY A 152 -11.27 -6.74 -2.63
CA GLY A 152 -9.82 -6.76 -2.47
C GLY A 152 -9.17 -5.39 -2.33
N ILE A 153 -9.94 -4.32 -2.38
CA ILE A 153 -9.56 -3.01 -1.83
C ILE A 153 -10.09 -2.97 -0.40
N ASP A 154 -9.19 -2.82 0.56
CA ASP A 154 -9.52 -2.93 1.99
C ASP A 154 -9.71 -1.55 2.64
N ALA A 155 -9.12 -0.50 2.06
CA ALA A 155 -9.26 0.87 2.54
C ALA A 155 -9.04 1.89 1.42
N LEU A 156 -9.56 3.09 1.62
CA LEU A 156 -9.32 4.25 0.75
C LEU A 156 -8.62 5.36 1.53
N THR A 157 -7.81 6.13 0.85
CA THR A 157 -7.16 7.33 1.42
C THR A 157 -7.07 8.43 0.39
N ILE A 158 -6.81 9.65 0.84
CA ILE A 158 -6.59 10.82 -0.03
C ILE A 158 -5.10 11.09 -0.15
N GLY A 159 -4.61 11.34 -1.37
CA GLY A 159 -3.35 12.04 -1.62
C GLY A 159 -3.60 13.55 -1.64
N PRO A 160 -3.41 14.27 -0.52
CA PRO A 160 -3.96 15.63 -0.40
C PRO A 160 -3.25 16.65 -1.28
N THR A 161 -1.99 16.44 -1.61
CA THR A 161 -1.22 17.37 -2.44
C THR A 161 -1.65 17.27 -3.89
N ASP A 162 -1.69 16.05 -4.43
CA ASP A 162 -2.03 15.78 -5.82
C ASP A 162 -3.51 16.09 -6.09
N LEU A 163 -4.39 15.73 -5.15
CA LEU A 163 -5.80 16.12 -5.23
C LEU A 163 -5.96 17.64 -5.24
N ALA A 164 -5.26 18.38 -4.39
CA ALA A 164 -5.34 19.84 -4.38
C ALA A 164 -4.78 20.45 -5.67
N GLN A 165 -3.76 19.84 -6.27
CA GLN A 165 -3.22 20.22 -7.57
C GLN A 165 -4.24 19.98 -8.68
N ASP A 166 -4.83 18.79 -8.75
CA ASP A 166 -5.85 18.44 -9.76
C ASP A 166 -7.11 19.32 -9.65
N LEU A 167 -7.51 19.67 -8.44
CA LEU A 167 -8.59 20.62 -8.17
C LEU A 167 -8.24 22.08 -8.52
N GLY A 168 -6.95 22.38 -8.77
CA GLY A 168 -6.49 23.75 -9.05
C GLY A 168 -6.46 24.66 -7.82
N VAL A 169 -6.44 24.10 -6.61
CA VAL A 169 -6.51 24.87 -5.35
C VAL A 169 -5.22 24.80 -4.51
N LEU A 170 -4.21 24.08 -4.99
CA LEU A 170 -2.93 23.91 -4.26
C LEU A 170 -2.29 25.27 -3.93
N GLY A 171 -1.95 25.46 -2.67
CA GLY A 171 -1.34 26.69 -2.17
C GLY A 171 -2.30 27.89 -2.06
N THR A 172 -3.59 27.72 -2.29
CA THR A 172 -4.62 28.77 -2.16
C THR A 172 -5.39 28.66 -0.84
N PRO A 173 -6.10 29.72 -0.39
CA PRO A 173 -7.00 29.64 0.75
C PRO A 173 -8.15 28.60 0.59
N ALA A 174 -8.51 28.23 -0.65
CA ALA A 174 -9.53 27.24 -0.95
C ALA A 174 -9.08 25.79 -0.73
N GLN A 175 -7.77 25.52 -0.63
CA GLN A 175 -7.23 24.16 -0.51
C GLN A 175 -7.82 23.39 0.68
N ARG A 176 -7.78 23.96 1.87
CA ARG A 176 -8.26 23.28 3.07
C ARG A 176 -9.76 22.96 3.01
N PRO A 177 -10.65 23.91 2.69
CA PRO A 177 -12.06 23.61 2.51
C PRO A 177 -12.35 22.51 1.49
N ALA A 178 -11.68 22.55 0.32
CA ALA A 178 -11.85 21.54 -0.73
C ALA A 178 -11.43 20.14 -0.27
N LEU A 179 -10.27 20.01 0.39
CA LEU A 179 -9.83 18.74 0.94
C LEU A 179 -10.73 18.22 2.05
N ASP A 180 -11.25 19.09 2.92
CA ASP A 180 -12.16 18.71 4.00
C ASP A 180 -13.53 18.24 3.44
N GLU A 181 -13.98 18.78 2.32
CA GLU A 181 -15.16 18.29 1.59
C GLU A 181 -14.93 16.86 1.07
N HIS A 182 -13.80 16.61 0.39
CA HIS A 182 -13.47 15.28 -0.13
C HIS A 182 -13.26 14.26 1.00
N ARG A 183 -12.66 14.66 2.13
CA ARG A 183 -12.53 13.79 3.32
C ARG A 183 -13.89 13.35 3.87
N ARG A 184 -14.88 14.23 3.90
CA ARG A 184 -16.24 13.88 4.34
C ARG A 184 -16.94 12.88 3.43
N ARG A 185 -16.54 12.82 2.16
CA ARG A 185 -17.09 11.83 1.22
C ARG A 185 -16.49 10.43 1.42
N LEU A 186 -15.33 10.31 2.08
CA LEU A 186 -14.70 9.02 2.41
C LEU A 186 -15.26 8.37 3.69
N VAL A 187 -16.02 9.08 4.49
CA VAL A 187 -16.57 8.65 5.79
C VAL A 187 -18.08 8.48 5.67
#